data_b036d77a107a657cf03c3b1a215c005b
#
_entry.id   b036d77a107a657cf03c3b1a215c005b
#
_cell.length_a   1.000
_cell.length_b   1.000
_cell.length_c   1.000
_cell.angle_alpha   90.00
_cell.angle_beta   90.00
_cell.angle_gamma   90.00
#
_symmetry.space_group_name_H-M   'P 1'
#
loop_
_entity.id
_entity.type
_entity.pdbx_description
1 polymer ?
#
loop_
_entity_poly.entity_id
_entity_poly.type
_entity_poly.pdbx_seq_one_letter_code
_entity_poly.pdbx_strand_id
1 'polypeptide(L)'
;MPSLLRSLFGFDGTIFLLVGIIVLRIPGARAAALPPESGDSPHLCDTRRLLAAAYIAVGGLLLALAWAAPAGEAMRVAAVARALSLAVLVAVDLAQIRGGRWRNSSLWGYVGMFSTLAALYLLAAGSP
;
A
#
# COMPACT_ATOMS: atom_id res chain seq x y z
N MET A 1 8.61 -5.75 19.60
CA MET A 1 8.38 -4.43 20.25
C MET A 1 7.00 -3.91 19.85
N PRO A 2 6.06 -3.86 20.80
CA PRO A 2 4.71 -3.38 20.49
C PRO A 2 4.67 -1.93 19.98
N SER A 3 5.53 -1.07 20.50
CA SER A 3 5.62 0.33 20.08
C SER A 3 6.08 0.50 18.64
N LEU A 4 7.01 -0.35 18.18
CA LEU A 4 7.49 -0.31 16.80
C LEU A 4 6.41 -0.73 15.83
N LEU A 5 5.70 -1.83 16.11
CA LEU A 5 4.58 -2.29 15.28
C LEU A 5 3.47 -1.26 15.22
N ARG A 6 3.13 -0.65 16.36
CA ARG A 6 2.14 0.42 16.39
C ARG A 6 2.53 1.60 15.51
N SER A 7 3.80 2.00 15.57
CA SER A 7 4.33 3.09 14.75
C SER A 7 4.31 2.72 13.26
N LEU A 8 4.68 1.49 12.91
CA LEU A 8 4.63 1.00 11.54
C LEU A 8 3.20 1.00 10.98
N PHE A 9 2.24 0.48 11.74
CA PHE A 9 0.84 0.49 11.32
C PHE A 9 0.30 1.92 11.18
N GLY A 10 0.66 2.82 12.08
CA GLY A 10 0.27 4.21 11.99
C GLY A 10 0.84 4.92 10.77
N PHE A 11 2.11 4.73 10.50
CA PHE A 11 2.81 5.31 9.35
C PHE A 11 2.25 4.76 8.02
N ASP A 12 2.20 3.44 7.92
CA ASP A 12 1.68 2.74 6.74
C ASP A 12 0.22 3.12 6.46
N GLY A 13 -0.62 3.11 7.50
CA GLY A 13 -2.03 3.48 7.39
C GLY A 13 -2.22 4.92 6.94
N THR A 14 -1.41 5.84 7.46
CA THR A 14 -1.45 7.25 7.07
C THR A 14 -1.10 7.42 5.61
N ILE A 15 -0.03 6.74 5.13
CA ILE A 15 0.39 6.80 3.72
C ILE A 15 -0.73 6.28 2.82
N PHE A 16 -1.28 5.11 3.10
CA PHE A 16 -2.33 4.51 2.26
C PHE A 16 -3.60 5.36 2.25
N LEU A 17 -3.98 5.92 3.39
CA LEU A 17 -5.13 6.80 3.50
C LEU A 17 -4.93 8.07 2.66
N LEU A 18 -3.77 8.71 2.79
CA LEU A 18 -3.45 9.93 2.05
C LEU A 18 -3.38 9.67 0.54
N VAL A 19 -2.72 8.59 0.13
CA VAL A 19 -2.64 8.21 -1.29
C VAL A 19 -4.05 7.96 -1.85
N GLY A 20 -4.89 7.26 -1.11
CA GLY A 20 -6.27 7.00 -1.52
C GLY A 20 -7.07 8.29 -1.70
N ILE A 21 -6.97 9.23 -0.75
CA ILE A 21 -7.64 10.52 -0.83
C ILE A 21 -7.12 11.35 -2.01
N ILE A 22 -5.81 11.37 -2.22
CA ILE A 22 -5.19 12.10 -3.33
C ILE A 22 -5.68 11.53 -4.67
N VAL A 23 -5.65 10.21 -4.84
CA VAL A 23 -6.11 9.56 -6.07
C VAL A 23 -7.59 9.83 -6.32
N LEU A 24 -8.40 9.89 -5.26
CA LEU A 24 -9.83 10.15 -5.38
C LEU A 24 -10.14 11.60 -5.77
N ARG A 25 -9.38 12.56 -5.22
CA ARG A 25 -9.73 13.98 -5.28
C ARG A 25 -8.96 14.80 -6.32
N ILE A 26 -7.76 14.39 -6.72
CA ILE A 26 -6.90 15.19 -7.60
C ILE A 26 -6.93 14.64 -9.02
N PRO A 27 -7.64 15.31 -9.97
CA PRO A 27 -7.71 14.84 -11.36
C PRO A 27 -6.34 14.70 -12.04
N GLY A 28 -5.40 15.61 -11.71
CA GLY A 28 -4.04 15.58 -12.26
C GLY A 28 -3.25 14.36 -11.82
N ALA A 29 -3.37 13.94 -10.55
CA ALA A 29 -2.73 12.72 -10.05
C ALA A 29 -3.30 11.47 -10.74
N ARG A 30 -4.60 11.48 -11.07
CA ARG A 30 -5.22 10.41 -11.85
C ARG A 30 -4.66 10.33 -13.27
N ALA A 31 -4.52 11.48 -13.93
CA ALA A 31 -3.96 11.54 -15.28
C ALA A 31 -2.50 11.06 -15.32
N ALA A 32 -1.69 11.42 -14.32
CA ALA A 32 -0.29 11.01 -14.23
C ALA A 32 -0.11 9.51 -14.01
N ALA A 33 -1.08 8.84 -13.38
CA ALA A 33 -1.02 7.41 -13.10
C ALA A 33 -1.35 6.54 -14.32
N LEU A 34 -1.78 7.14 -15.44
CA LEU A 34 -2.19 6.41 -16.64
C LEU A 34 -1.24 6.61 -17.80
N PRO A 35 -1.10 5.60 -18.68
CA PRO A 35 -0.46 5.79 -19.97
C PRO A 35 -1.21 6.86 -20.77
N PRO A 36 -0.49 7.72 -21.53
CA PRO A 36 -1.12 8.78 -22.34
C PRO A 36 -2.14 8.25 -23.36
N GLU A 37 -2.00 7.01 -23.76
CA GLU A 37 -2.84 6.36 -24.77
C GLU A 37 -4.17 5.84 -24.23
N SER A 38 -4.34 5.75 -22.90
CA SER A 38 -5.50 5.08 -22.32
C SER A 38 -6.76 5.93 -22.27
N GLY A 39 -6.64 7.27 -22.43
CA GLY A 39 -7.78 8.18 -22.38
C GLY A 39 -8.57 8.12 -21.08
N ASP A 40 -9.58 8.98 -20.95
CA ASP A 40 -10.49 8.98 -19.81
C ASP A 40 -11.76 8.17 -20.16
N SER A 41 -11.63 6.84 -20.21
CA SER A 41 -12.82 6.00 -20.34
C SER A 41 -13.57 5.94 -19.01
N PRO A 42 -14.93 5.86 -19.01
CA PRO A 42 -15.69 5.69 -17.77
C PRO A 42 -15.25 4.47 -16.95
N HIS A 43 -14.87 3.40 -17.63
CA HIS A 43 -14.39 2.18 -16.98
C HIS A 43 -13.09 2.40 -16.20
N LEU A 44 -12.16 3.17 -16.76
CA LEU A 44 -10.92 3.51 -16.07
C LEU A 44 -11.17 4.41 -14.86
N CYS A 45 -12.11 5.36 -14.97
CA CYS A 45 -12.51 6.19 -13.83
C CYS A 45 -13.08 5.36 -12.69
N ASP A 46 -13.92 4.38 -12.99
CA ASP A 46 -14.50 3.48 -11.99
C ASP A 46 -13.44 2.61 -11.34
N THR A 47 -12.51 2.06 -12.12
CA THR A 47 -11.39 1.27 -11.60
C THR A 47 -10.53 2.08 -10.64
N ARG A 48 -10.26 3.35 -10.95
CA ARG A 48 -9.51 4.24 -10.06
C ARG A 48 -10.24 4.55 -8.77
N ARG A 49 -11.56 4.76 -8.85
CA ARG A 49 -12.38 4.98 -7.66
C ARG A 49 -12.34 3.78 -6.75
N LEU A 50 -12.42 2.57 -7.31
CA LEU A 50 -12.29 1.33 -6.57
C LEU A 50 -10.92 1.21 -5.92
N LEU A 51 -9.86 1.50 -6.67
CA LEU A 51 -8.50 1.48 -6.14
C LEU A 51 -8.32 2.48 -5.00
N ALA A 52 -8.81 3.71 -5.18
CA ALA A 52 -8.76 4.74 -4.14
C ALA A 52 -9.53 4.31 -2.89
N ALA A 53 -10.72 3.75 -3.07
CA ALA A 53 -11.53 3.22 -1.96
C ALA A 53 -10.81 2.09 -1.23
N ALA A 54 -10.14 1.20 -1.96
CA ALA A 54 -9.33 0.12 -1.37
C ALA A 54 -8.17 0.67 -0.54
N TYR A 55 -7.45 1.67 -1.03
CA TYR A 55 -6.37 2.33 -0.29
C TYR A 55 -6.89 3.00 0.98
N ILE A 56 -8.02 3.69 0.90
CA ILE A 56 -8.64 4.33 2.07
C ILE A 56 -9.07 3.28 3.09
N ALA A 57 -9.68 2.19 2.64
CA ALA A 57 -10.12 1.11 3.53
C ALA A 57 -8.93 0.44 4.23
N VAL A 58 -7.87 0.11 3.50
CA VAL A 58 -6.65 -0.46 4.06
C VAL A 58 -5.98 0.51 5.02
N GLY A 59 -5.86 1.77 4.62
CA GLY A 59 -5.29 2.82 5.48
C GLY A 59 -6.06 2.99 6.77
N GLY A 60 -7.39 3.03 6.69
CA GLY A 60 -8.27 3.11 7.87
C GLY A 60 -8.13 1.91 8.79
N LEU A 61 -8.06 0.71 8.23
CA LEU A 61 -7.87 -0.52 9.00
C LEU A 61 -6.51 -0.51 9.72
N LEU A 62 -5.44 -0.12 9.05
CA LEU A 62 -4.11 -0.03 9.65
C LEU A 62 -4.05 1.01 10.77
N LEU A 63 -4.70 2.15 10.58
CA LEU A 63 -4.80 3.17 11.63
C LEU A 63 -5.62 2.67 12.82
N ALA A 64 -6.68 1.91 12.58
CA ALA A 64 -7.46 1.29 13.65
C ALA A 64 -6.62 0.29 14.44
N LEU A 65 -5.78 -0.50 13.77
CA LEU A 65 -4.84 -1.41 14.42
C LEU A 65 -3.82 -0.65 15.26
N ALA A 66 -3.30 0.46 14.75
CA ALA A 66 -2.37 1.30 15.48
C ALA A 66 -3.03 1.91 16.73
N TRP A 67 -4.27 2.33 16.62
CA TRP A 67 -5.04 2.91 17.73
C TRP A 67 -5.38 1.85 18.79
N ALA A 68 -5.95 0.73 18.36
CA ALA A 68 -6.36 -0.35 19.27
C ALA A 68 -5.16 -1.03 19.93
N ALA A 69 -4.02 -1.05 19.23
CA ALA A 69 -2.76 -1.64 19.68
C ALA A 69 -2.99 -2.99 20.41
N PRO A 70 -3.62 -3.98 19.73
CA PRO A 70 -3.89 -5.26 20.36
C PRO A 70 -2.59 -5.89 20.86
N ALA A 71 -2.63 -6.55 22.00
CA ALA A 71 -1.45 -7.10 22.65
C ALA A 71 -1.06 -8.47 22.06
N GLY A 72 0.23 -8.79 22.14
CA GLY A 72 0.76 -10.13 21.95
C GLY A 72 0.64 -10.67 20.53
N GLU A 73 0.15 -11.88 20.40
CA GLU A 73 0.07 -12.63 19.15
C GLU A 73 -0.79 -11.97 18.07
N ALA A 74 -1.88 -11.30 18.46
CA ALA A 74 -2.77 -10.65 17.51
C ALA A 74 -2.02 -9.60 16.68
N MET A 75 -1.16 -8.80 17.31
CA MET A 75 -0.37 -7.78 16.63
C MET A 75 0.68 -8.41 15.72
N ARG A 76 1.31 -9.50 16.13
CA ARG A 76 2.26 -10.25 15.30
C ARG A 76 1.59 -10.86 14.08
N VAL A 77 0.46 -11.49 14.26
CA VAL A 77 -0.33 -12.06 13.15
C VAL A 77 -0.72 -10.97 12.16
N ALA A 78 -1.18 -9.83 12.66
CA ALA A 78 -1.52 -8.68 11.80
C ALA A 78 -0.30 -8.18 11.02
N ALA A 79 0.87 -8.12 11.66
CA ALA A 79 2.11 -7.69 11.01
C ALA A 79 2.54 -8.66 9.91
N VAL A 80 2.49 -9.96 10.15
CA VAL A 80 2.80 -10.99 9.15
C VAL A 80 1.80 -10.94 8.00
N ALA A 81 0.52 -10.82 8.29
CA ALA A 81 -0.52 -10.69 7.26
C ALA A 81 -0.29 -9.45 6.39
N ARG A 82 0.10 -8.33 7.01
CA ARG A 82 0.42 -7.11 6.27
C ARG A 82 1.66 -7.30 5.39
N ALA A 83 2.71 -7.93 5.91
CA ALA A 83 3.91 -8.24 5.14
C ALA A 83 3.58 -9.09 3.91
N LEU A 84 2.73 -10.10 4.06
CA LEU A 84 2.29 -10.93 2.94
C LEU A 84 1.48 -10.12 1.92
N SER A 85 0.60 -9.23 2.36
CA SER A 85 -0.16 -8.36 1.44
C SER A 85 0.76 -7.43 0.65
N LEU A 86 1.79 -6.88 1.29
CA LEU A 86 2.81 -6.06 0.62
C LEU A 86 3.62 -6.89 -0.37
N ALA A 87 3.96 -8.13 -0.04
CA ALA A 87 4.64 -9.05 -0.95
C ALA A 87 3.82 -9.34 -2.21
N VAL A 88 2.50 -9.47 -2.08
CA VAL A 88 1.60 -9.62 -3.24
C VAL A 88 1.64 -8.36 -4.12
N LEU A 89 1.63 -7.18 -3.53
CA LEU A 89 1.75 -5.92 -4.29
C LEU A 89 3.08 -5.85 -5.03
N VAL A 90 4.18 -6.24 -4.39
CA VAL A 90 5.50 -6.32 -5.03
C VAL A 90 5.47 -7.30 -6.21
N ALA A 91 4.88 -8.47 -6.03
CA ALA A 91 4.77 -9.47 -7.10
C ALA A 91 3.98 -8.95 -8.29
N VAL A 92 2.88 -8.23 -8.06
CA VAL A 92 2.07 -7.60 -9.12
C VAL A 92 2.89 -6.54 -9.86
N ASP A 93 3.60 -5.68 -9.14
CA ASP A 93 4.44 -4.64 -9.74
C ASP A 93 5.58 -5.24 -10.56
N LEU A 94 6.24 -6.30 -10.06
CA LEU A 94 7.28 -7.00 -10.79
C LEU A 94 6.73 -7.68 -12.06
N ALA A 95 5.54 -8.22 -12.00
CA ALA A 95 4.87 -8.79 -13.18
C ALA A 95 4.61 -7.73 -14.25
N GLN A 96 4.20 -6.52 -13.85
CA GLN A 96 4.01 -5.40 -14.77
C GLN A 96 5.34 -4.95 -15.38
N ILE A 97 6.41 -4.90 -14.60
CA ILE A 97 7.75 -4.57 -15.08
C ILE A 97 8.21 -5.61 -16.11
N ARG A 98 8.01 -6.90 -15.84
CA ARG A 98 8.30 -7.99 -16.78
C ARG A 98 7.47 -7.90 -18.07
N GLY A 99 6.24 -7.40 -17.95
CA GLY A 99 5.33 -7.21 -19.08
C GLY A 99 5.67 -6.03 -19.99
N GLY A 100 6.81 -5.36 -19.78
CA GLY A 100 7.28 -4.28 -20.65
C GLY A 100 7.20 -2.88 -20.03
N ARG A 101 6.75 -2.75 -18.79
CA ARG A 101 6.66 -1.45 -18.08
C ARG A 101 7.91 -1.13 -17.25
N TRP A 102 9.03 -1.74 -17.58
CA TRP A 102 10.29 -1.60 -16.85
C TRP A 102 10.85 -0.16 -16.83
N ARG A 103 10.44 0.68 -17.79
CA ARG A 103 10.83 2.10 -17.85
C ARG A 103 10.04 2.98 -16.89
N ASN A 104 9.00 2.47 -16.27
CA ASN A 104 8.20 3.24 -15.33
C ASN A 104 8.91 3.31 -13.98
N SER A 105 9.54 4.46 -13.69
CA SER A 105 10.26 4.69 -12.43
C SER A 105 9.35 4.58 -11.21
N SER A 106 8.06 4.89 -11.35
CA SER A 106 7.10 4.78 -10.25
C SER A 106 6.90 3.33 -9.80
N LEU A 107 6.89 2.37 -10.74
CA LEU A 107 6.78 0.94 -10.39
C LEU A 107 7.99 0.48 -9.58
N TRP A 108 9.19 0.89 -9.97
CA TRP A 108 10.41 0.56 -9.21
C TRP A 108 10.39 1.20 -7.82
N GLY A 109 9.89 2.43 -7.70
CA GLY A 109 9.70 3.10 -6.41
C GLY A 109 8.74 2.35 -5.51
N TYR A 110 7.62 1.87 -6.04
CA TYR A 110 6.66 1.06 -5.29
C TYR A 110 7.25 -0.27 -4.84
N VAL A 111 7.98 -0.96 -5.71
CA VAL A 111 8.67 -2.21 -5.35
C VAL A 111 9.62 -1.96 -4.18
N GLY A 112 10.44 -0.92 -4.24
CA GLY A 112 11.37 -0.57 -3.17
C GLY A 112 10.65 -0.25 -1.85
N MET A 113 9.62 0.59 -1.91
CA MET A 113 8.86 1.00 -0.74
C MET A 113 8.13 -0.18 -0.09
N PHE A 114 7.39 -0.96 -0.87
CA PHE A 114 6.63 -2.10 -0.35
C PHE A 114 7.53 -3.20 0.18
N SER A 115 8.66 -3.46 -0.48
CA SER A 115 9.64 -4.44 0.00
C SER A 115 10.26 -4.02 1.32
N THR A 116 10.60 -2.73 1.47
CA THR A 116 11.14 -2.18 2.71
C THR A 116 10.13 -2.28 3.84
N LEU A 117 8.88 -1.89 3.59
CA LEU A 117 7.82 -2.00 4.60
C LEU A 117 7.58 -3.45 5.01
N ALA A 118 7.52 -4.37 4.06
CA ALA A 118 7.34 -5.79 4.34
C ALA A 118 8.47 -6.33 5.23
N ALA A 119 9.72 -5.98 4.91
CA ALA A 119 10.87 -6.36 5.72
C ALA A 119 10.79 -5.79 7.14
N LEU A 120 10.40 -4.53 7.28
CA LEU A 120 10.24 -3.90 8.60
C LEU A 120 9.15 -4.59 9.43
N TYR A 121 8.03 -4.95 8.83
CA TYR A 121 6.97 -5.68 9.52
C TYR A 121 7.44 -7.06 10.00
N LEU A 122 8.18 -7.79 9.16
CA LEU A 122 8.70 -9.12 9.53
C LEU A 122 9.74 -9.01 10.63
N LEU A 123 10.64 -8.04 10.54
CA LEU A 123 11.64 -7.81 11.59
C LEU A 123 10.99 -7.43 12.92
N ALA A 124 10.02 -6.53 12.88
CA ALA A 124 9.30 -6.11 14.07
C ALA A 124 8.47 -7.24 14.68
N ALA A 125 7.85 -8.07 13.85
CA ALA A 125 7.09 -9.24 14.32
C ALA A 125 7.98 -10.31 14.94
N GLY A 126 9.21 -10.47 14.45
CA GLY A 126 10.17 -11.40 14.99
C GLY A 126 10.93 -10.90 16.23
N SER A 127 10.80 -9.63 16.57
CA SER A 127 11.45 -9.04 17.75
C SER A 127 10.72 -9.43 19.04
N PRO A 128 11.47 -9.79 20.11
CA PRO A 128 10.86 -10.09 21.40
C PRO A 128 10.22 -8.86 22.04
#